data_4c66353775dd6cb2045f582d00b9b2c8
#
_entry.id   4c66353775dd6cb2045f582d00b9b2c8
#
_cell.length_a   1.000
_cell.length_b   1.000
_cell.length_c   1.000
_cell.angle_alpha   90.00
_cell.angle_beta   90.00
_cell.angle_gamma   90.00
#
_symmetry.space_group_name_H-M   'P 1'
#
loop_
_entity.id
_entity.type
_entity.pdbx_description
1 polymer ?
#
loop_
_entity_poly.entity_id
_entity_poly.type
_entity_poly.pdbx_seq_one_letter_code
_entity_poly.pdbx_strand_id
1 'polypeptide(L)'
;MKCLNHTLVVLSLFLFIGCTPASKTAEDILGNPEYLAMSFGGYRQPSRDFVPTVAHLKEDMQILNAMGVKLIRTYNTQQFGQAKNLLKAIEELKKEDSSFEMYVMLGTWIECEGAWTDNADHSKGNLDNNMAELNAAVEMVNQYPDIVKIIAVGNEAMV
;
A
#
# COMPACT_ATOMS: atom_id res chain seq x y z
N MET A 1 -46.81 -55.15 22.05
CA MET A 1 -46.28 -54.61 20.79
C MET A 1 -45.87 -53.16 21.08
N LYS A 2 -44.57 -52.87 21.18
CA LYS A 2 -44.06 -51.53 21.42
C LYS A 2 -43.59 -50.92 20.08
N CYS A 3 -44.26 -49.87 19.61
CA CYS A 3 -43.86 -49.13 18.43
C CYS A 3 -42.63 -48.24 18.79
N LEU A 4 -41.54 -48.52 18.12
CA LEU A 4 -40.28 -47.76 18.27
C LEU A 4 -40.35 -46.58 17.27
N ASN A 5 -40.55 -45.37 17.80
CA ASN A 5 -40.48 -44.12 16.97
C ASN A 5 -39.01 -43.80 16.70
N HIS A 6 -38.60 -43.91 15.45
CA HIS A 6 -37.31 -43.44 14.99
C HIS A 6 -37.46 -41.98 14.55
N THR A 7 -37.01 -41.08 15.39
CA THR A 7 -36.89 -39.64 15.04
C THR A 7 -35.63 -39.47 14.22
N LEU A 8 -35.79 -39.23 12.93
CA LEU A 8 -34.70 -38.90 11.99
C LEU A 8 -34.25 -37.46 12.22
N VAL A 9 -33.10 -37.29 12.88
CA VAL A 9 -32.47 -35.97 13.02
C VAL A 9 -31.70 -35.67 11.73
N VAL A 10 -32.26 -34.84 10.87
CA VAL A 10 -31.54 -34.30 9.69
C VAL A 10 -30.65 -33.15 10.14
N LEU A 11 -29.36 -33.43 10.26
CA LEU A 11 -28.32 -32.43 10.55
C LEU A 11 -28.02 -31.65 9.24
N SER A 12 -28.63 -30.49 9.08
CA SER A 12 -28.36 -29.59 7.95
C SER A 12 -26.99 -28.93 8.13
N LEU A 13 -25.97 -29.44 7.43
CA LEU A 13 -24.64 -28.85 7.36
C LEU A 13 -24.71 -27.62 6.43
N PHE A 14 -24.87 -26.42 7.00
CA PHE A 14 -24.72 -25.16 6.25
C PHE A 14 -23.25 -24.95 5.94
N LEU A 15 -22.81 -25.28 4.74
CA LEU A 15 -21.54 -24.87 4.17
C LEU A 15 -21.62 -23.36 3.91
N PHE A 16 -21.12 -22.54 4.82
CA PHE A 16 -20.82 -21.14 4.54
C PHE A 16 -19.66 -21.10 3.56
N ILE A 17 -19.96 -21.06 2.27
CA ILE A 17 -18.97 -20.68 1.27
C ILE A 17 -18.74 -19.18 1.49
N GLY A 18 -17.73 -18.85 2.30
CA GLY A 18 -17.25 -17.48 2.45
C GLY A 18 -16.73 -17.01 1.11
N CYS A 19 -17.50 -16.20 0.40
CA CYS A 19 -17.03 -15.50 -0.80
C CYS A 19 -16.02 -14.46 -0.30
N THR A 20 -14.74 -14.78 -0.32
CA THR A 20 -13.69 -13.76 -0.18
C THR A 20 -13.83 -12.80 -1.36
N PRO A 21 -14.03 -11.50 -1.13
CA PRO A 21 -14.07 -10.54 -2.24
C PRO A 21 -12.78 -10.66 -3.04
N ALA A 22 -12.90 -10.70 -4.37
CA ALA A 22 -11.75 -10.75 -5.24
C ALA A 22 -10.82 -9.56 -4.94
N SER A 23 -9.52 -9.83 -4.80
CA SER A 23 -8.53 -8.78 -4.60
C SER A 23 -8.53 -7.83 -5.80
N LYS A 24 -8.59 -6.52 -5.55
CA LYS A 24 -8.54 -5.50 -6.59
C LYS A 24 -7.20 -5.54 -7.31
N THR A 25 -7.24 -5.31 -8.62
CA THR A 25 -6.06 -5.17 -9.47
C THR A 25 -5.74 -3.70 -9.74
N ALA A 26 -4.58 -3.42 -10.34
CA ALA A 26 -4.24 -2.07 -10.81
C ALA A 26 -5.25 -1.53 -11.83
N GLU A 27 -5.77 -2.39 -12.70
CA GLU A 27 -6.75 -2.04 -13.73
C GLU A 27 -8.11 -1.65 -13.14
N ASP A 28 -8.50 -2.26 -12.02
CA ASP A 28 -9.73 -1.88 -11.31
C ASP A 28 -9.65 -0.49 -10.67
N ILE A 29 -8.43 0.00 -10.40
CA ILE A 29 -8.16 1.21 -9.62
C ILE A 29 -7.79 2.39 -10.53
N LEU A 30 -6.85 2.19 -11.49
CA LEU A 30 -6.34 3.27 -12.34
C LEU A 30 -7.41 3.79 -13.28
N GLY A 31 -7.61 5.12 -13.25
CA GLY A 31 -8.61 5.79 -14.08
C GLY A 31 -10.06 5.60 -13.63
N ASN A 32 -10.28 4.88 -12.55
CA ASN A 32 -11.62 4.69 -11.98
C ASN A 32 -11.95 5.84 -11.01
N PRO A 33 -13.01 6.63 -11.26
CA PRO A 33 -13.36 7.79 -10.45
C PRO A 33 -13.75 7.46 -9.01
N GLU A 34 -14.08 6.21 -8.69
CA GLU A 34 -14.36 5.74 -7.34
C GLU A 34 -13.08 5.64 -6.47
N TYR A 35 -11.90 5.71 -7.10
CA TYR A 35 -10.60 5.64 -6.43
C TYR A 35 -9.88 6.98 -6.49
N LEU A 36 -10.38 7.96 -5.72
CA LEU A 36 -9.70 9.24 -5.57
C LEU A 36 -8.26 9.03 -5.10
N ALA A 37 -7.31 9.62 -5.81
CA ALA A 37 -5.88 9.45 -5.57
C ALA A 37 -5.24 10.72 -5.00
N MET A 38 -4.26 10.55 -4.10
CA MET A 38 -3.48 11.66 -3.55
C MET A 38 -2.00 11.27 -3.41
N SER A 39 -1.11 12.19 -3.80
CA SER A 39 0.32 12.09 -3.45
C SER A 39 0.53 12.45 -1.98
N PHE A 40 1.30 11.62 -1.26
CA PHE A 40 1.42 11.72 0.19
C PHE A 40 2.86 11.53 0.64
N GLY A 41 3.43 12.54 1.30
CA GLY A 41 4.78 12.51 1.86
C GLY A 41 4.84 12.15 3.35
N GLY A 42 3.72 12.22 4.06
CA GLY A 42 3.63 11.87 5.49
C GLY A 42 4.33 12.83 6.44
N TYR A 43 4.72 14.00 5.97
CA TYR A 43 5.47 14.96 6.80
C TYR A 43 4.55 15.66 7.81
N ARG A 44 4.88 15.53 9.10
CA ARG A 44 4.17 16.21 10.21
C ARG A 44 4.99 17.33 10.85
N GLN A 45 6.22 17.56 10.37
CA GLN A 45 7.12 18.62 10.82
C GLN A 45 7.82 19.25 9.62
N PRO A 46 8.40 20.45 9.75
CA PRO A 46 9.13 21.11 8.69
C PRO A 46 10.38 20.34 8.21
N SER A 47 10.95 19.47 9.07
CA SER A 47 12.08 18.61 8.72
C SER A 47 11.59 17.27 8.15
N ARG A 48 12.26 16.80 7.09
CA ARG A 48 12.06 15.46 6.53
C ARG A 48 12.71 14.35 7.38
N ASP A 49 13.59 14.70 8.31
CA ASP A 49 14.27 13.74 9.20
C ASP A 49 13.34 13.14 10.24
N PHE A 50 12.20 13.79 10.47
CA PHE A 50 11.17 13.24 11.34
C PHE A 50 10.37 12.18 10.59
N VAL A 51 10.63 10.91 10.92
CA VAL A 51 9.87 9.77 10.39
C VAL A 51 8.57 9.63 11.17
N PRO A 52 7.39 9.77 10.54
CA PRO A 52 6.11 9.59 11.22
C PRO A 52 5.96 8.15 11.71
N THR A 53 5.41 8.00 12.91
CA THR A 53 5.10 6.68 13.48
C THR A 53 3.92 6.03 12.76
N VAL A 54 3.75 4.72 12.93
CA VAL A 54 2.56 4.00 12.44
C VAL A 54 1.27 4.62 12.98
N ALA A 55 1.24 5.04 14.26
CA ALA A 55 0.08 5.70 14.85
C ALA A 55 -0.27 7.02 14.15
N HIS A 56 0.73 7.87 13.88
CA HIS A 56 0.53 9.11 13.13
C HIS A 56 -0.04 8.84 11.73
N LEU A 57 0.49 7.83 11.05
CA LEU A 57 0.05 7.49 9.70
C LEU A 57 -1.34 6.85 9.68
N LYS A 58 -1.72 6.13 10.73
CA LYS A 58 -3.12 5.65 10.89
C LYS A 58 -4.10 6.81 10.95
N GLU A 59 -3.81 7.84 11.76
CA GLU A 59 -4.64 9.05 11.83
C GLU A 59 -4.76 9.73 10.46
N ASP A 60 -3.64 9.90 9.74
CA ASP A 60 -3.63 10.50 8.42
C ASP A 60 -4.48 9.69 7.43
N MET A 61 -4.32 8.37 7.42
CA MET A 61 -5.08 7.48 6.52
C MET A 61 -6.57 7.46 6.84
N GLN A 62 -6.96 7.54 8.11
CA GLN A 62 -8.37 7.66 8.51
C GLN A 62 -8.98 8.97 7.99
N ILE A 63 -8.26 10.09 8.12
CA ILE A 63 -8.71 11.39 7.60
C ILE A 63 -8.87 11.33 6.08
N LEU A 64 -7.86 10.82 5.37
CA LEU A 64 -7.89 10.73 3.91
C LEU A 64 -8.99 9.78 3.42
N ASN A 65 -9.20 8.66 4.08
CA ASN A 65 -10.28 7.74 3.77
C ASN A 65 -11.66 8.39 3.98
N ALA A 66 -11.85 9.15 5.07
CA ALA A 66 -13.06 9.92 5.31
C ALA A 66 -13.31 11.01 4.23
N MET A 67 -12.27 11.50 3.57
CA MET A 67 -12.35 12.41 2.43
C MET A 67 -12.63 11.69 1.10
N GLY A 68 -12.72 10.35 1.10
CA GLY A 68 -12.94 9.53 -0.09
C GLY A 68 -11.67 9.13 -0.84
N VAL A 69 -10.47 9.43 -0.31
CA VAL A 69 -9.20 9.01 -0.90
C VAL A 69 -9.02 7.51 -0.67
N LYS A 70 -8.78 6.77 -1.76
CA LYS A 70 -8.56 5.32 -1.71
C LYS A 70 -7.24 4.88 -2.33
N LEU A 71 -6.52 5.77 -2.99
CA LEU A 71 -5.21 5.50 -3.57
C LEU A 71 -4.19 6.55 -3.12
N ILE A 72 -3.12 6.08 -2.49
CA ILE A 72 -2.01 6.92 -2.03
C ILE A 72 -0.80 6.68 -2.92
N ARG A 73 -0.19 7.75 -3.47
CA ARG A 73 1.09 7.68 -4.15
C ARG A 73 2.20 8.11 -3.21
N THR A 74 3.21 7.24 -3.01
CA THR A 74 4.47 7.57 -2.34
C THR A 74 5.56 7.95 -3.34
N TYR A 75 6.76 8.35 -2.86
CA TYR A 75 7.82 8.86 -3.72
C TYR A 75 9.06 7.95 -3.77
N ASN A 76 9.34 7.25 -2.68
CA ASN A 76 10.53 6.41 -2.52
C ASN A 76 10.26 5.29 -1.50
N THR A 77 11.17 4.33 -1.42
CA THR A 77 11.08 3.19 -0.50
C THR A 77 12.11 3.24 0.62
N GLN A 78 13.25 3.88 0.39
CA GLN A 78 14.38 3.85 1.33
C GLN A 78 14.60 5.17 2.06
N GLN A 79 14.44 6.27 1.38
CA GLN A 79 14.63 7.57 1.99
C GLN A 79 13.54 7.82 3.04
N PHE A 80 13.91 8.08 4.28
CA PHE A 80 13.04 8.47 5.40
C PHE A 80 12.12 7.40 6.01
N GLY A 81 12.09 6.16 5.56
CA GLY A 81 11.33 5.05 6.18
C GLY A 81 9.81 5.21 6.22
N GLN A 82 9.24 6.26 5.63
CA GLN A 82 7.80 6.53 5.67
C GLN A 82 6.97 5.49 4.96
N ALA A 83 7.42 5.01 3.78
CA ALA A 83 6.68 4.04 2.99
C ALA A 83 6.40 2.75 3.79
N LYS A 84 7.40 2.23 4.50
CA LYS A 84 7.25 1.04 5.35
C LYS A 84 6.24 1.23 6.47
N ASN A 85 6.31 2.36 7.17
CA ASN A 85 5.37 2.68 8.25
C ASN A 85 3.95 2.93 7.72
N LEU A 86 3.81 3.52 6.53
CA LEU A 86 2.53 3.73 5.86
C LEU A 86 1.85 2.40 5.52
N LEU A 87 2.57 1.47 4.90
CA LEU A 87 2.02 0.15 4.55
C LEU A 87 1.56 -0.60 5.80
N LYS A 88 2.35 -0.54 6.88
CA LYS A 88 1.96 -1.12 8.17
C LYS A 88 0.72 -0.46 8.76
N ALA A 89 0.62 0.86 8.69
CA ALA A 89 -0.56 1.61 9.17
C ALA A 89 -1.83 1.19 8.43
N ILE A 90 -1.77 1.09 7.10
CA ILE A 90 -2.90 0.64 6.27
C ILE A 90 -3.26 -0.81 6.58
N GLU A 91 -2.27 -1.70 6.75
CA GLU A 91 -2.51 -3.10 7.14
C GLU A 91 -3.25 -3.21 8.47
N GLU A 92 -2.82 -2.44 9.48
CA GLU A 92 -3.46 -2.43 10.79
C GLU A 92 -4.91 -1.90 10.69
N LEU A 93 -5.14 -0.81 9.95
CA LEU A 93 -6.48 -0.27 9.76
C LEU A 93 -7.42 -1.25 9.05
N LYS A 94 -6.94 -1.96 8.01
CA LYS A 94 -7.72 -3.02 7.34
C LYS A 94 -8.03 -4.22 8.25
N LYS A 95 -7.20 -4.49 9.25
CA LYS A 95 -7.46 -5.52 10.27
C LYS A 95 -8.46 -5.06 11.33
N GLU A 96 -8.44 -3.77 11.68
CA GLU A 96 -9.35 -3.16 12.66
C GLU A 96 -10.74 -2.91 12.09
N ASP A 97 -10.82 -2.55 10.81
CA ASP A 97 -12.07 -2.28 10.09
C ASP A 97 -12.04 -2.92 8.70
N SER A 98 -12.82 -3.97 8.51
CA SER A 98 -12.92 -4.69 7.23
C SER A 98 -13.53 -3.85 6.09
N SER A 99 -14.15 -2.73 6.40
CA SER A 99 -14.68 -1.76 5.42
C SER A 99 -13.64 -0.71 5.00
N PHE A 100 -12.51 -0.62 5.70
CA PHE A 100 -11.44 0.31 5.36
C PHE A 100 -10.78 -0.08 4.04
N GLU A 101 -10.92 0.76 3.03
CA GLU A 101 -10.40 0.52 1.69
C GLU A 101 -9.35 1.57 1.33
N MET A 102 -8.09 1.15 1.22
CA MET A 102 -6.98 1.99 0.77
C MET A 102 -5.91 1.15 0.09
N TYR A 103 -5.38 1.67 -1.01
CA TYR A 103 -4.32 1.07 -1.81
C TYR A 103 -3.14 2.03 -1.96
N VAL A 104 -1.99 1.50 -2.37
CA VAL A 104 -0.78 2.28 -2.55
C VAL A 104 -0.22 2.07 -3.96
N MET A 105 0.06 3.20 -4.61
CA MET A 105 1.00 3.30 -5.72
C MET A 105 2.36 3.61 -5.10
N LEU A 106 3.20 2.58 -4.99
CA LEU A 106 4.51 2.67 -4.37
C LEU A 106 5.49 3.35 -5.32
N GLY A 107 5.99 4.51 -4.94
CA GLY A 107 7.04 5.20 -5.68
C GLY A 107 8.39 4.55 -5.44
N THR A 108 9.19 4.43 -6.50
CA THR A 108 10.60 4.07 -6.44
C THR A 108 11.43 5.23 -6.97
N TRP A 109 12.39 5.68 -6.17
CA TRP A 109 13.26 6.79 -6.55
C TRP A 109 14.38 6.30 -7.47
N ILE A 110 14.46 6.85 -8.66
CA ILE A 110 15.52 6.52 -9.62
C ILE A 110 16.32 7.79 -9.89
N GLU A 111 17.63 7.72 -9.74
CA GLU A 111 18.53 8.86 -9.87
C GLU A 111 19.69 8.57 -10.81
N CYS A 112 20.26 9.64 -11.39
CA CYS A 112 21.46 9.56 -12.19
C CYS A 112 22.72 9.51 -11.29
N GLU A 113 23.88 9.22 -11.93
CA GLU A 113 25.18 9.32 -11.24
C GLU A 113 25.43 10.77 -10.84
N GLY A 114 25.81 10.96 -9.56
CA GLY A 114 26.08 12.30 -9.02
C GLY A 114 24.84 13.19 -8.87
N ALA A 115 23.64 12.63 -8.84
CA ALA A 115 22.40 13.37 -8.57
C ALA A 115 22.54 14.26 -7.33
N TRP A 116 21.96 15.46 -7.39
CA TRP A 116 22.02 16.47 -6.33
C TRP A 116 23.40 17.10 -6.10
N THR A 117 24.33 16.89 -7.01
CA THR A 117 25.65 17.56 -7.02
C THR A 117 25.82 18.43 -8.26
N ASP A 118 26.85 19.28 -8.25
CA ASP A 118 27.21 20.12 -9.42
C ASP A 118 27.72 19.29 -10.62
N ASN A 119 27.93 17.97 -10.45
CA ASN A 119 28.50 17.06 -11.43
C ASN A 119 27.55 15.91 -11.80
N ALA A 120 26.24 16.16 -11.84
CA ALA A 120 25.27 15.15 -12.21
C ALA A 120 25.47 14.67 -13.68
N ASP A 121 25.58 13.37 -13.87
CA ASP A 121 25.68 12.74 -15.19
C ASP A 121 24.37 12.02 -15.55
N HIS A 122 23.48 12.72 -16.24
CA HIS A 122 22.17 12.19 -16.64
C HIS A 122 22.24 11.08 -17.72
N SER A 123 23.42 10.80 -18.28
CA SER A 123 23.60 9.67 -19.20
C SER A 123 23.84 8.32 -18.48
N LYS A 124 24.05 8.38 -17.16
CA LYS A 124 24.32 7.21 -16.31
C LYS A 124 23.38 7.17 -15.10
N GLY A 125 22.91 5.97 -14.76
CA GLY A 125 22.16 5.75 -13.53
C GLY A 125 23.08 5.50 -12.34
N ASN A 126 22.68 5.92 -11.15
CA ASN A 126 23.27 5.48 -9.88
C ASN A 126 22.83 4.05 -9.60
N LEU A 127 23.57 3.06 -10.14
CA LEU A 127 23.14 1.67 -10.14
C LEU A 127 22.92 1.10 -8.74
N ASP A 128 23.79 1.41 -7.78
CA ASP A 128 23.70 0.86 -6.42
C ASP A 128 22.45 1.38 -5.70
N ASN A 129 22.22 2.69 -5.71
CA ASN A 129 21.04 3.30 -5.09
C ASN A 129 19.76 2.85 -5.79
N ASN A 130 19.74 2.86 -7.12
CA ASN A 130 18.57 2.45 -7.89
C ASN A 130 18.21 0.98 -7.66
N MET A 131 19.20 0.08 -7.59
CA MET A 131 18.96 -1.34 -7.28
C MET A 131 18.49 -1.54 -5.84
N ALA A 132 19.04 -0.80 -4.88
CA ALA A 132 18.58 -0.86 -3.51
C ALA A 132 17.11 -0.43 -3.39
N GLU A 133 16.73 0.65 -4.07
CA GLU A 133 15.38 1.17 -4.11
C GLU A 133 14.38 0.17 -4.75
N LEU A 134 14.76 -0.42 -5.88
CA LEU A 134 13.95 -1.43 -6.57
C LEU A 134 13.79 -2.71 -5.74
N ASN A 135 14.86 -3.19 -5.11
CA ASN A 135 14.80 -4.37 -4.25
C ASN A 135 13.87 -4.15 -3.06
N ALA A 136 13.95 -2.98 -2.42
CA ALA A 136 13.04 -2.63 -1.32
C ALA A 136 11.58 -2.54 -1.79
N ALA A 137 11.33 -2.02 -3.00
CA ALA A 137 9.99 -2.00 -3.57
C ALA A 137 9.44 -3.42 -3.77
N VAL A 138 10.25 -4.33 -4.32
CA VAL A 138 9.87 -5.75 -4.51
C VAL A 138 9.55 -6.42 -3.18
N GLU A 139 10.37 -6.20 -2.15
CA GLU A 139 10.12 -6.72 -0.79
C GLU A 139 8.78 -6.20 -0.24
N MET A 140 8.52 -4.89 -0.34
CA MET A 140 7.28 -4.29 0.14
C MET A 140 6.05 -4.81 -0.60
N VAL A 141 6.11 -4.98 -1.93
CA VAL A 141 5.01 -5.57 -2.72
C VAL A 141 4.72 -7.00 -2.27
N ASN A 142 5.76 -7.80 -2.08
CA ASN A 142 5.61 -9.18 -1.62
C ASN A 142 5.06 -9.29 -0.19
N GLN A 143 5.40 -8.32 0.67
CA GLN A 143 4.91 -8.28 2.05
C GLN A 143 3.46 -7.76 2.13
N TYR A 144 3.05 -6.84 1.24
CA TYR A 144 1.76 -6.16 1.26
C TYR A 144 0.99 -6.26 -0.08
N PRO A 145 0.77 -7.48 -0.64
CA PRO A 145 0.19 -7.66 -1.97
C PRO A 145 -1.26 -7.16 -2.09
N ASP A 146 -1.97 -7.09 -0.96
CA ASP A 146 -3.35 -6.58 -0.91
C ASP A 146 -3.44 -5.07 -0.74
N ILE A 147 -2.31 -4.39 -0.55
CA ILE A 147 -2.23 -2.95 -0.36
C ILE A 147 -1.50 -2.28 -1.53
N VAL A 148 -0.30 -2.76 -1.88
CA VAL A 148 0.47 -2.23 -3.01
C VAL A 148 -0.04 -2.84 -4.30
N LYS A 149 -0.68 -2.02 -5.13
CA LYS A 149 -1.27 -2.47 -6.41
C LYS A 149 -0.52 -1.95 -7.63
N ILE A 150 0.27 -0.90 -7.45
CA ILE A 150 0.97 -0.21 -8.53
C ILE A 150 2.37 0.15 -8.03
N ILE A 151 3.35 0.07 -8.92
CA ILE A 151 4.69 0.64 -8.71
C ILE A 151 4.88 1.78 -9.70
N ALA A 152 5.21 2.97 -9.20
CA ALA A 152 5.59 4.12 -10.01
C ALA A 152 7.12 4.23 -10.02
N VAL A 153 7.74 3.83 -11.11
CA VAL A 153 9.20 3.85 -11.28
C VAL A 153 9.67 5.22 -11.73
N GLY A 154 10.53 5.82 -10.93
CA GLY A 154 11.05 7.16 -11.14
C GLY A 154 10.14 8.26 -10.58
N ASN A 155 10.76 9.20 -9.88
CA ASN A 155 10.14 10.46 -9.47
C ASN A 155 11.12 11.56 -9.79
N GLU A 156 10.70 12.54 -10.60
CA GLU A 156 11.59 13.63 -11.06
C GLU A 156 12.89 13.14 -11.72
N ALA A 157 12.86 11.96 -12.33
CA ALA A 157 14.05 11.28 -12.87
C ALA A 157 14.68 11.99 -14.08
N MET A 158 14.05 13.03 -14.59
CA MET A 158 14.50 13.82 -15.75
C MET A 158 14.93 15.25 -15.37
N VAL A 159 15.10 15.54 -14.08
CA VAL A 159 15.48 16.86 -13.56
C VAL A 159 16.93 16.85 -13.12
#